data_633ecd564d50d1f157011492557414a9
#
_entry.id   633ecd564d50d1f157011492557414a9
#
_cell.length_a   1.000
_cell.length_b   1.000
_cell.length_c   1.000
_cell.angle_alpha   90.00
_cell.angle_beta   90.00
_cell.angle_gamma   90.00
#
_symmetry.space_group_name_H-M   'P 1'
#
loop_
_entity.id
_entity.type
_entity.pdbx_description
1 polymer ?
#
loop_
_entity_poly.entity_id
_entity_poly.type
_entity_poly.pdbx_seq_one_letter_code
_entity_poly.pdbx_strand_id
1 'polypeptide(L)'
;MKKFLVIVLVASSIMVQAQIQTPAASSAAVVSSVVGLTDVKIEYSRPKAQGRKIFGEGADFLTPFGSIWRTGANNGTKITFSDEVKVEGNVVPKGTYLLFTWPGATEWTVSLYKDLEIGGNTANYDNSKEQVRFKVKSEKVAEKVETFTMAITDIADDNTSAKIQISWENTSVKFSVAVDYDAKVMAAITAGTKVNPANLMASARYFYDTKKDLKQALAWVNEYFATGKYENEFWNINFKAQIQKALGDKVGATATAQKSLDLAKKAPSDFGYVKLNEDLIKSLK
;
A
#
# COMPACT_ATOMS: atom_id res chain seq x y z
N MET A 1 24.07 47.64 64.48
CA MET A 1 22.78 47.26 63.88
C MET A 1 23.01 46.16 62.88
N LYS A 2 22.73 44.91 63.26
CA LYS A 2 22.90 43.71 62.37
C LYS A 2 21.53 43.44 61.73
N LYS A 3 21.45 43.56 60.41
CA LYS A 3 20.23 43.22 59.65
C LYS A 3 20.24 41.72 59.37
N PHE A 4 19.28 41.01 59.97
CA PHE A 4 18.99 39.59 59.60
C PHE A 4 18.16 39.57 58.34
N LEU A 5 18.72 38.92 57.30
CA LEU A 5 18.01 38.63 56.07
C LEU A 5 17.35 37.23 56.21
N VAL A 6 16.04 37.20 56.33
CA VAL A 6 15.24 35.95 56.34
C VAL A 6 14.94 35.55 54.90
N ILE A 7 15.60 34.47 54.44
CA ILE A 7 15.28 33.86 53.15
C ILE A 7 14.13 32.87 53.37
N VAL A 8 12.94 33.22 52.88
CA VAL A 8 11.79 32.29 52.83
C VAL A 8 11.94 31.41 51.64
N LEU A 9 12.29 30.15 51.87
CA LEU A 9 12.36 29.10 50.85
C LEU A 9 10.93 28.61 50.58
N VAL A 10 10.31 29.03 49.46
CA VAL A 10 9.03 28.49 48.99
C VAL A 10 9.30 27.17 48.31
N ALA A 11 9.06 26.07 49.02
CA ALA A 11 9.09 24.71 48.45
C ALA A 11 7.84 24.50 47.59
N SER A 12 7.98 24.67 46.27
CA SER A 12 6.96 24.29 45.29
C SER A 12 6.88 22.76 45.20
N SER A 13 5.87 22.20 45.85
CA SER A 13 5.58 20.74 45.71
C SER A 13 5.11 20.46 44.31
N ILE A 14 5.98 19.97 43.44
CA ILE A 14 5.58 19.42 42.14
C ILE A 14 4.90 18.07 42.45
N MET A 15 3.56 18.07 42.46
CA MET A 15 2.80 16.82 42.46
C MET A 15 2.98 16.15 41.09
N VAL A 16 3.96 15.25 41.00
CA VAL A 16 4.06 14.30 39.90
C VAL A 16 2.91 13.30 40.10
N GLN A 17 1.82 13.51 39.38
CA GLN A 17 0.80 12.48 39.26
C GLN A 17 1.36 11.37 38.38
N ALA A 18 1.95 10.36 39.01
CA ALA A 18 2.33 9.13 38.35
C ALA A 18 1.05 8.39 37.96
N GLN A 19 0.56 8.60 36.77
CA GLN A 19 -0.58 7.88 36.22
C GLN A 19 -0.15 6.44 35.97
N ILE A 20 -0.78 5.47 36.67
CA ILE A 20 -0.54 4.05 36.45
C ILE A 20 -1.04 3.70 35.05
N GLN A 21 -0.15 3.31 34.15
CA GLN A 21 -0.52 2.84 32.82
C GLN A 21 -0.98 1.38 32.91
N THR A 22 -2.21 1.12 32.52
CA THR A 22 -2.75 -0.23 32.39
C THR A 22 -2.97 -0.58 30.92
N PRO A 23 -2.85 -1.87 30.53
CA PRO A 23 -3.15 -2.29 29.16
C PRO A 23 -4.57 -1.90 28.76
N ALA A 24 -4.70 -1.30 27.54
CA ALA A 24 -6.01 -0.95 26.99
C ALA A 24 -6.82 -2.22 26.64
N ALA A 25 -8.13 -2.23 26.94
CA ALA A 25 -9.03 -3.34 26.60
C ALA A 25 -9.08 -3.60 25.07
N SER A 26 -8.89 -2.57 24.26
CA SER A 26 -8.76 -2.65 22.79
C SER A 26 -7.41 -2.07 22.42
N SER A 27 -6.44 -2.93 22.11
CA SER A 27 -5.08 -2.52 21.74
C SER A 27 -5.10 -1.71 20.44
N ALA A 28 -4.25 -0.68 20.38
CA ALA A 28 -4.01 0.04 19.14
C ALA A 28 -3.19 -0.82 18.17
N ALA A 29 -3.40 -0.64 16.88
CA ALA A 29 -2.64 -1.26 15.82
C ALA A 29 -2.46 -0.30 14.65
N VAL A 30 -1.39 -0.50 13.90
CA VAL A 30 -1.10 0.18 12.65
C VAL A 30 -0.80 -0.87 11.59
N VAL A 31 -1.41 -0.72 10.43
CA VAL A 31 -1.11 -1.49 9.22
C VAL A 31 -0.76 -0.50 8.13
N SER A 32 0.34 -0.72 7.43
CA SER A 32 0.74 0.10 6.30
C SER A 32 1.30 -0.73 5.17
N SER A 33 1.11 -0.26 3.94
CA SER A 33 1.69 -0.84 2.73
C SER A 33 1.91 0.26 1.70
N VAL A 34 2.88 0.06 0.82
CA VAL A 34 3.03 0.87 -0.38
C VAL A 34 2.26 0.18 -1.50
N VAL A 35 1.36 0.91 -2.13
CA VAL A 35 0.61 0.48 -3.32
C VAL A 35 1.05 1.38 -4.46
N GLY A 36 1.70 0.82 -5.47
CA GLY A 36 2.40 1.61 -6.48
C GLY A 36 3.50 2.48 -5.87
N LEU A 37 3.27 3.78 -5.84
CA LEU A 37 4.13 4.78 -5.16
C LEU A 37 3.39 5.53 -4.04
N THR A 38 2.27 5.00 -3.58
CA THR A 38 1.40 5.62 -2.58
C THR A 38 1.47 4.86 -1.27
N ASP A 39 1.80 5.55 -0.18
CA ASP A 39 1.69 4.98 1.17
C ASP A 39 0.22 4.93 1.59
N VAL A 40 -0.24 3.75 1.98
CA VAL A 40 -1.56 3.51 2.57
C VAL A 40 -1.36 3.06 4.01
N LYS A 41 -1.89 3.82 4.97
CA LYS A 41 -1.75 3.53 6.41
C LYS A 41 -3.13 3.49 7.07
N ILE A 42 -3.34 2.50 7.95
CA ILE A 42 -4.54 2.30 8.75
C ILE A 42 -4.15 2.29 10.22
N GLU A 43 -4.74 3.20 11.01
CA GLU A 43 -4.54 3.28 12.47
C GLU A 43 -5.89 2.99 13.15
N TYR A 44 -5.93 1.96 13.97
CA TYR A 44 -7.19 1.48 14.54
C TYR A 44 -7.02 0.82 15.90
N SER A 45 -8.12 0.65 16.62
CA SER A 45 -8.15 -0.11 17.87
C SER A 45 -8.86 -1.44 17.67
N ARG A 46 -8.35 -2.48 18.31
CA ARG A 46 -8.71 -3.89 18.12
C ARG A 46 -9.55 -4.46 19.27
N PRO A 47 -10.88 -4.25 19.28
CA PRO A 47 -11.75 -4.91 20.24
C PRO A 47 -11.79 -6.43 20.00
N LYS A 48 -11.98 -7.19 21.08
CA LYS A 48 -12.19 -8.64 21.04
C LYS A 48 -13.68 -8.95 21.07
N ALA A 49 -14.12 -10.03 20.44
CA ALA A 49 -15.51 -10.44 20.47
C ALA A 49 -15.93 -10.91 21.87
N GLN A 50 -15.13 -11.72 22.56
CA GLN A 50 -15.37 -12.18 23.92
C GLN A 50 -16.77 -12.78 24.13
N GLY A 51 -17.22 -13.61 23.20
CA GLY A 51 -18.52 -14.22 23.21
C GLY A 51 -19.72 -13.31 22.92
N ARG A 52 -19.49 -12.00 22.69
CA ARG A 52 -20.57 -11.08 22.32
C ARG A 52 -21.05 -11.36 20.89
N LYS A 53 -22.32 -11.11 20.64
CA LYS A 53 -22.90 -11.04 19.31
C LYS A 53 -22.47 -9.70 18.68
N ILE A 54 -21.77 -9.73 17.56
CA ILE A 54 -21.16 -8.50 16.99
C ILE A 54 -22.08 -7.85 15.96
N PHE A 55 -22.40 -8.53 14.86
CA PHE A 55 -23.20 -8.00 13.78
C PHE A 55 -24.50 -8.80 13.62
N GLY A 56 -25.64 -8.15 13.57
CA GLY A 56 -26.93 -8.80 13.38
C GLY A 56 -28.12 -7.87 13.59
N GLU A 57 -29.33 -8.44 13.59
CA GLU A 57 -30.57 -7.69 13.81
C GLU A 57 -30.89 -7.55 15.28
N GLY A 58 -31.31 -6.35 15.70
CA GLY A 58 -31.80 -6.07 17.06
C GLY A 58 -30.72 -5.57 18.03
N ALA A 59 -31.17 -5.14 19.20
CA ALA A 59 -30.36 -4.44 20.19
C ALA A 59 -29.38 -5.35 20.96
N ASP A 60 -29.51 -6.68 20.84
CA ASP A 60 -28.60 -7.64 21.45
C ASP A 60 -27.22 -7.69 20.80
N PHE A 61 -27.10 -7.11 19.64
CA PHE A 61 -25.82 -7.04 18.89
C PHE A 61 -25.05 -5.78 19.23
N LEU A 62 -23.72 -5.91 19.32
CA LEU A 62 -22.84 -4.79 19.61
C LEU A 62 -22.93 -3.71 18.52
N THR A 63 -23.08 -4.15 17.29
CA THR A 63 -23.24 -3.29 16.10
C THR A 63 -24.43 -3.83 15.28
N PRO A 64 -25.65 -3.36 15.59
CA PRO A 64 -26.86 -3.75 14.86
C PRO A 64 -26.76 -3.39 13.38
N PHE A 65 -27.37 -4.20 12.51
CA PHE A 65 -27.45 -3.90 11.08
C PHE A 65 -28.09 -2.54 10.83
N GLY A 66 -27.51 -1.77 9.89
CA GLY A 66 -27.94 -0.43 9.57
C GLY A 66 -27.49 0.65 10.56
N SER A 67 -26.90 0.30 11.70
CA SER A 67 -26.38 1.27 12.67
C SER A 67 -24.98 1.75 12.29
N ILE A 68 -24.72 3.04 12.49
CA ILE A 68 -23.39 3.61 12.26
C ILE A 68 -22.39 3.07 13.27
N TRP A 69 -21.21 2.69 12.80
CA TRP A 69 -20.11 2.20 13.62
C TRP A 69 -18.80 2.89 13.25
N ARG A 70 -18.03 3.31 14.28
CA ARG A 70 -16.69 3.93 14.13
C ARG A 70 -15.61 2.97 13.62
N THR A 71 -15.99 1.76 13.19
CA THR A 71 -15.13 0.72 12.62
C THR A 71 -13.91 0.40 13.48
N GLY A 72 -14.20 -0.08 14.70
CA GLY A 72 -13.21 -0.36 15.73
C GLY A 72 -13.67 0.10 17.10
N ALA A 73 -12.73 0.60 17.90
CA ALA A 73 -12.99 1.08 19.25
C ALA A 73 -12.21 2.40 19.51
N ASN A 74 -12.47 3.01 20.67
CA ASN A 74 -11.82 4.26 21.11
C ASN A 74 -12.06 5.42 20.11
N ASN A 75 -11.04 6.05 19.59
CA ASN A 75 -11.12 7.25 18.74
C ASN A 75 -11.53 7.00 17.28
N GLY A 76 -11.99 5.80 16.94
CA GLY A 76 -12.30 5.45 15.55
C GLY A 76 -11.06 5.12 14.73
N THR A 77 -11.31 4.52 13.59
CA THR A 77 -10.26 4.10 12.66
C THR A 77 -9.91 5.23 11.71
N LYS A 78 -8.61 5.44 11.48
CA LYS A 78 -8.08 6.40 10.51
C LYS A 78 -7.45 5.67 9.34
N ILE A 79 -7.71 6.17 8.13
CA ILE A 79 -7.02 5.74 6.91
C ILE A 79 -6.31 6.96 6.33
N THR A 80 -5.01 6.82 6.04
CA THR A 80 -4.19 7.88 5.45
C THR A 80 -3.66 7.44 4.10
N PHE A 81 -3.76 8.31 3.10
CA PHE A 81 -3.18 8.17 1.77
C PHE A 81 -2.16 9.28 1.55
N SER A 82 -0.95 8.94 1.11
CA SER A 82 0.10 9.94 0.79
C SER A 82 -0.17 10.69 -0.49
N ASP A 83 -1.02 10.15 -1.36
CA ASP A 83 -1.38 10.66 -2.67
C ASP A 83 -2.88 10.54 -2.91
N GLU A 84 -3.37 11.17 -3.99
CA GLU A 84 -4.73 10.93 -4.48
C GLU A 84 -4.88 9.46 -4.91
N VAL A 85 -6.01 8.86 -4.50
CA VAL A 85 -6.36 7.48 -4.81
C VAL A 85 -7.80 7.38 -5.35
N LYS A 86 -8.17 6.24 -5.89
CA LYS A 86 -9.57 5.90 -6.15
C LYS A 86 -10.01 4.81 -5.18
N VAL A 87 -11.01 5.10 -4.36
CA VAL A 87 -11.64 4.14 -3.44
C VAL A 87 -12.98 3.73 -4.04
N GLU A 88 -13.13 2.44 -4.35
CA GLU A 88 -14.30 1.92 -5.09
C GLU A 88 -14.64 2.79 -6.32
N GLY A 89 -13.60 3.21 -7.08
CA GLY A 89 -13.71 4.05 -8.27
C GLY A 89 -13.90 5.55 -8.02
N ASN A 90 -14.14 5.97 -6.78
CA ASN A 90 -14.33 7.38 -6.43
C ASN A 90 -12.99 8.04 -6.09
N VAL A 91 -12.75 9.24 -6.62
CA VAL A 91 -11.53 10.01 -6.35
C VAL A 91 -11.51 10.48 -4.89
N VAL A 92 -10.43 10.15 -4.21
CA VAL A 92 -10.17 10.53 -2.82
C VAL A 92 -8.81 11.23 -2.77
N PRO A 93 -8.78 12.54 -2.45
CA PRO A 93 -7.54 13.30 -2.32
C PRO A 93 -6.58 12.69 -1.28
N LYS A 94 -5.30 13.02 -1.40
CA LYS A 94 -4.34 12.71 -0.33
C LYS A 94 -4.81 13.29 1.00
N GLY A 95 -4.61 12.55 2.09
CA GLY A 95 -5.04 12.99 3.41
C GLY A 95 -5.37 11.85 4.35
N THR A 96 -5.84 12.22 5.53
CA THR A 96 -6.30 11.29 6.56
C THR A 96 -7.81 11.41 6.71
N TYR A 97 -8.48 10.27 6.79
CA TYR A 97 -9.94 10.16 6.90
C TYR A 97 -10.30 9.24 8.06
N LEU A 98 -11.39 9.55 8.76
CA LEU A 98 -12.03 8.58 9.64
C LEU A 98 -12.84 7.60 8.81
N LEU A 99 -12.84 6.35 9.23
CA LEU A 99 -13.63 5.29 8.62
C LEU A 99 -14.88 5.03 9.46
N PHE A 100 -16.04 5.23 8.86
CA PHE A 100 -17.31 4.82 9.42
C PHE A 100 -17.97 3.77 8.55
N THR A 101 -18.66 2.82 9.17
CA THR A 101 -19.39 1.78 8.47
C THR A 101 -20.78 1.59 9.02
N TRP A 102 -21.68 1.08 8.19
CA TRP A 102 -23.01 0.59 8.54
C TRP A 102 -23.08 -0.87 8.15
N PRO A 103 -22.83 -1.80 9.08
CA PRO A 103 -22.95 -3.23 8.80
C PRO A 103 -24.33 -3.60 8.31
N GLY A 104 -24.39 -4.56 7.41
CA GLY A 104 -25.62 -5.19 6.95
C GLY A 104 -25.37 -6.69 6.71
N ALA A 105 -26.41 -7.46 6.53
CA ALA A 105 -26.32 -8.91 6.40
C ALA A 105 -25.51 -9.37 5.17
N THR A 106 -25.70 -8.69 4.05
CA THR A 106 -25.09 -9.03 2.75
C THR A 106 -24.24 -7.91 2.17
N GLU A 107 -24.45 -6.69 2.64
CA GLU A 107 -23.80 -5.50 2.12
C GLU A 107 -23.57 -4.49 3.25
N TRP A 108 -22.38 -3.91 3.29
CA TRP A 108 -22.05 -2.81 4.20
C TRP A 108 -21.98 -1.49 3.45
N THR A 109 -22.44 -0.42 4.07
CA THR A 109 -22.11 0.94 3.65
C THR A 109 -20.82 1.35 4.34
N VAL A 110 -19.91 1.99 3.60
CA VAL A 110 -18.62 2.48 4.07
C VAL A 110 -18.50 3.96 3.73
N SER A 111 -17.99 4.76 4.65
CA SER A 111 -17.71 6.19 4.44
C SER A 111 -16.32 6.55 4.89
N LEU A 112 -15.60 7.30 4.05
CA LEU A 112 -14.42 8.05 4.44
C LEU A 112 -14.83 9.46 4.80
N TYR A 113 -14.47 9.89 6.01
CA TYR A 113 -14.98 11.12 6.62
C TYR A 113 -13.85 12.12 6.88
N LYS A 114 -14.07 13.38 6.50
CA LYS A 114 -13.02 14.42 6.50
C LYS A 114 -12.73 15.03 7.86
N ASP A 115 -13.77 15.17 8.71
CA ASP A 115 -13.62 15.83 10.00
C ASP A 115 -13.08 14.86 11.05
N LEU A 116 -11.80 14.99 11.37
CA LEU A 116 -11.13 14.14 12.34
C LEU A 116 -11.48 14.49 13.79
N GLU A 117 -12.03 15.68 14.05
CA GLU A 117 -12.29 16.19 15.40
C GLU A 117 -13.41 15.40 16.11
N ILE A 118 -14.35 14.81 15.35
CA ILE A 118 -15.39 13.97 15.97
C ILE A 118 -14.84 12.66 16.54
N GLY A 119 -13.61 12.27 16.16
CA GLY A 119 -13.01 11.02 16.58
C GLY A 119 -13.91 9.82 16.26
N GLY A 120 -14.31 9.07 17.30
CA GLY A 120 -15.25 7.96 17.14
C GLY A 120 -16.69 8.29 17.57
N ASN A 121 -17.05 9.56 17.74
CA ASN A 121 -18.38 9.94 18.21
C ASN A 121 -19.40 9.92 17.06
N THR A 122 -20.14 8.83 16.95
CA THR A 122 -21.15 8.65 15.90
C THR A 122 -22.38 9.54 16.05
N ALA A 123 -22.66 10.09 17.23
CA ALA A 123 -23.79 10.99 17.45
C ALA A 123 -23.61 12.35 16.75
N ASN A 124 -22.37 12.76 16.50
CA ASN A 124 -22.03 14.00 15.82
C ASN A 124 -21.75 13.80 14.32
N TYR A 125 -22.11 12.66 13.76
CA TYR A 125 -21.87 12.36 12.36
C TYR A 125 -22.75 13.25 11.45
N ASP A 126 -22.10 13.93 10.50
CA ASP A 126 -22.75 14.82 9.53
C ASP A 126 -22.40 14.37 8.10
N ASN A 127 -23.38 13.93 7.34
CA ASN A 127 -23.21 13.43 5.98
C ASN A 127 -22.51 14.44 5.04
N SER A 128 -22.61 15.74 5.30
CA SER A 128 -21.95 16.78 4.47
C SER A 128 -20.43 16.76 4.56
N LYS A 129 -19.89 16.13 5.60
CA LYS A 129 -18.44 16.00 5.83
C LYS A 129 -17.85 14.69 5.28
N GLU A 130 -18.63 13.88 4.60
CA GLU A 130 -18.11 12.72 3.90
C GLU A 130 -17.22 13.11 2.73
N GLN A 131 -16.13 12.40 2.54
CA GLN A 131 -15.34 12.47 1.31
C GLN A 131 -15.97 11.57 0.26
N VAL A 132 -16.33 10.36 0.67
CA VAL A 132 -16.99 9.37 -0.18
C VAL A 132 -17.82 8.41 0.65
N ARG A 133 -18.93 7.96 0.12
CA ARG A 133 -19.76 6.87 0.63
C ARG A 133 -19.99 5.84 -0.48
N PHE A 134 -19.81 4.57 -0.16
CA PHE A 134 -19.99 3.48 -1.12
C PHE A 134 -20.49 2.21 -0.40
N LYS A 135 -20.85 1.21 -1.17
CA LYS A 135 -21.34 -0.08 -0.66
C LYS A 135 -20.41 -1.21 -1.08
N VAL A 136 -20.24 -2.19 -0.18
CA VAL A 136 -19.40 -3.36 -0.39
C VAL A 136 -20.10 -4.61 0.09
N LYS A 137 -19.87 -5.73 -0.60
CA LYS A 137 -20.42 -7.03 -0.18
C LYS A 137 -19.80 -7.50 1.12
N SER A 138 -20.63 -8.08 1.97
CA SER A 138 -20.22 -8.77 3.19
C SER A 138 -20.09 -10.27 2.90
N GLU A 139 -19.02 -10.86 3.38
CA GLU A 139 -18.72 -12.27 3.22
C GLU A 139 -18.60 -12.95 4.60
N LYS A 140 -19.07 -14.17 4.70
CA LYS A 140 -18.82 -15.01 5.88
C LYS A 140 -17.44 -15.62 5.78
N VAL A 141 -16.66 -15.55 6.87
CA VAL A 141 -15.38 -16.24 6.98
C VAL A 141 -15.55 -17.56 7.71
N ALA A 142 -14.81 -18.59 7.26
CA ALA A 142 -14.90 -19.94 7.83
C ALA A 142 -14.38 -19.99 9.27
N GLU A 143 -13.30 -19.25 9.54
CA GLU A 143 -12.69 -19.18 10.87
C GLU A 143 -13.11 -17.89 11.59
N LYS A 144 -13.52 -18.05 12.85
CA LYS A 144 -13.92 -16.91 13.68
C LYS A 144 -12.75 -15.98 13.98
N VAL A 145 -12.86 -14.73 13.60
CA VAL A 145 -11.89 -13.67 13.90
C VAL A 145 -12.23 -13.06 15.27
N GLU A 146 -11.63 -13.56 16.33
CA GLU A 146 -11.92 -13.13 17.71
C GLU A 146 -11.56 -11.66 17.96
N THR A 147 -10.45 -11.17 17.40
CA THR A 147 -9.99 -9.80 17.56
C THR A 147 -10.22 -9.04 16.26
N PHE A 148 -10.93 -7.92 16.32
CA PHE A 148 -11.13 -7.03 15.17
C PHE A 148 -9.81 -6.76 14.44
N THR A 149 -9.76 -7.01 13.14
CA THR A 149 -8.56 -6.95 12.35
C THR A 149 -8.80 -6.20 11.04
N MET A 150 -7.91 -5.29 10.72
CA MET A 150 -7.82 -4.67 9.40
C MET A 150 -6.52 -5.08 8.72
N ALA A 151 -6.56 -5.23 7.41
CA ALA A 151 -5.41 -5.60 6.59
C ALA A 151 -5.45 -4.88 5.23
N ILE A 152 -4.28 -4.75 4.60
CA ILE A 152 -4.14 -4.37 3.20
C ILE A 152 -3.77 -5.65 2.46
N THR A 153 -4.63 -6.09 1.55
CA THR A 153 -4.58 -7.40 0.89
C THR A 153 -4.75 -7.26 -0.63
N ASP A 154 -4.63 -8.37 -1.32
CA ASP A 154 -4.96 -8.48 -2.76
C ASP A 154 -4.29 -7.38 -3.59
N ILE A 155 -2.98 -7.15 -3.34
CA ILE A 155 -2.17 -6.22 -4.15
C ILE A 155 -2.09 -6.79 -5.56
N ALA A 156 -2.45 -5.98 -6.56
CA ALA A 156 -2.39 -6.37 -7.97
C ALA A 156 -0.94 -6.60 -8.42
N ASP A 157 -0.73 -7.49 -9.39
CA ASP A 157 0.60 -7.82 -9.92
C ASP A 157 1.34 -6.60 -10.49
N ASP A 158 0.60 -5.62 -11.01
CA ASP A 158 1.12 -4.36 -11.53
C ASP A 158 1.22 -3.26 -10.45
N ASN A 159 0.91 -3.58 -9.18
CA ASN A 159 0.87 -2.66 -8.06
C ASN A 159 -0.07 -1.44 -8.23
N THR A 160 -1.01 -1.47 -9.15
CA THR A 160 -1.95 -0.36 -9.37
C THR A 160 -3.12 -0.35 -8.39
N SER A 161 -3.32 -1.42 -7.63
CA SER A 161 -4.39 -1.50 -6.65
C SER A 161 -4.09 -2.47 -5.51
N ALA A 162 -4.84 -2.30 -4.42
CA ALA A 162 -4.92 -3.23 -3.30
C ALA A 162 -6.34 -3.23 -2.74
N LYS A 163 -6.63 -4.11 -1.79
CA LYS A 163 -7.88 -4.07 -1.03
C LYS A 163 -7.62 -3.80 0.45
N ILE A 164 -8.46 -2.98 1.05
CA ILE A 164 -8.54 -2.84 2.50
C ILE A 164 -9.59 -3.84 2.96
N GLN A 165 -9.18 -4.73 3.85
CA GLN A 165 -10.04 -5.76 4.45
C GLN A 165 -10.35 -5.42 5.89
N ILE A 166 -11.61 -5.59 6.27
CA ILE A 166 -12.13 -5.51 7.63
C ILE A 166 -12.65 -6.90 8.01
N SER A 167 -12.20 -7.46 9.13
CA SER A 167 -12.61 -8.79 9.57
C SER A 167 -12.89 -8.80 11.07
N TRP A 168 -14.06 -9.30 11.46
CA TRP A 168 -14.40 -9.52 12.87
C TRP A 168 -15.50 -10.57 12.99
N GLU A 169 -15.41 -11.42 14.02
CA GLU A 169 -16.26 -12.58 14.21
C GLU A 169 -16.28 -13.47 12.95
N ASN A 170 -17.41 -13.71 12.35
CA ASN A 170 -17.55 -14.51 11.12
C ASN A 170 -17.79 -13.66 9.88
N THR A 171 -17.44 -12.38 9.93
CA THR A 171 -17.72 -11.41 8.87
C THR A 171 -16.45 -10.77 8.35
N SER A 172 -16.35 -10.67 7.04
CA SER A 172 -15.32 -9.90 6.33
C SER A 172 -15.94 -9.02 5.25
N VAL A 173 -15.41 -7.84 5.08
CA VAL A 173 -15.70 -6.96 3.95
C VAL A 173 -14.39 -6.45 3.37
N LYS A 174 -14.36 -6.23 2.05
CA LYS A 174 -13.20 -5.70 1.35
C LYS A 174 -13.64 -4.56 0.45
N PHE A 175 -12.81 -3.52 0.35
CA PHE A 175 -12.99 -2.46 -0.65
C PHE A 175 -11.66 -2.13 -1.33
N SER A 176 -11.76 -1.72 -2.59
CA SER A 176 -10.62 -1.48 -3.46
C SER A 176 -10.03 -0.09 -3.26
N VAL A 177 -8.71 -0.02 -3.27
CA VAL A 177 -7.94 1.23 -3.37
C VAL A 177 -7.06 1.11 -4.61
N ALA A 178 -7.28 1.97 -5.60
CA ALA A 178 -6.49 2.05 -6.82
C ALA A 178 -5.67 3.34 -6.84
N VAL A 179 -4.46 3.24 -7.36
CA VAL A 179 -3.48 4.34 -7.45
C VAL A 179 -3.06 4.57 -8.89
N ASP A 180 -2.70 5.81 -9.20
CA ASP A 180 -2.06 6.16 -10.47
C ASP A 180 -0.70 6.78 -10.18
N TYR A 181 0.35 6.12 -10.61
CA TYR A 181 1.73 6.56 -10.42
C TYR A 181 2.44 6.87 -11.74
N ASP A 182 1.78 6.68 -12.89
CA ASP A 182 2.41 6.83 -14.20
C ASP A 182 3.01 8.23 -14.40
N ALA A 183 2.28 9.27 -14.10
CA ALA A 183 2.75 10.64 -14.23
C ALA A 183 4.00 10.93 -13.39
N LYS A 184 4.05 10.39 -12.17
CA LYS A 184 5.23 10.53 -11.29
C LYS A 184 6.45 9.81 -11.86
N VAL A 185 6.27 8.59 -12.35
CA VAL A 185 7.35 7.80 -12.97
C VAL A 185 7.85 8.50 -14.23
N MET A 186 6.96 8.99 -15.08
CA MET A 186 7.33 9.71 -16.31
C MET A 186 8.10 10.99 -16.00
N ALA A 187 7.70 11.75 -14.99
CA ALA A 187 8.45 12.94 -14.55
C ALA A 187 9.86 12.57 -14.05
N ALA A 188 9.97 11.51 -13.25
CA ALA A 188 11.26 11.01 -12.75
C ALA A 188 12.17 10.52 -13.88
N ILE A 189 11.62 9.81 -14.88
CA ILE A 189 12.34 9.37 -16.08
C ILE A 189 12.90 10.60 -16.84
N THR A 190 12.05 11.58 -17.09
CA THR A 190 12.43 12.79 -17.82
C THR A 190 13.55 13.56 -17.12
N ALA A 191 13.49 13.67 -15.80
CA ALA A 191 14.50 14.34 -15.00
C ALA A 191 15.79 13.53 -14.84
N GLY A 192 15.67 12.19 -14.72
CA GLY A 192 16.73 11.32 -14.23
C GLY A 192 17.58 10.65 -15.30
N THR A 193 17.07 10.42 -16.51
CA THR A 193 17.79 9.64 -17.55
C THR A 193 19.09 10.29 -18.02
N LYS A 194 19.19 11.62 -17.93
CA LYS A 194 20.39 12.36 -18.31
C LYS A 194 21.48 12.41 -17.23
N VAL A 195 21.18 11.98 -16.01
CA VAL A 195 22.05 12.20 -14.84
C VAL A 195 22.75 10.92 -14.38
N ASN A 196 22.11 9.76 -14.51
CA ASN A 196 22.63 8.49 -14.01
C ASN A 196 22.33 7.35 -15.00
N PRO A 197 23.35 6.64 -15.51
CA PRO A 197 23.14 5.48 -16.40
C PRO A 197 22.24 4.39 -15.82
N ALA A 198 22.21 4.19 -14.50
CA ALA A 198 21.31 3.23 -13.86
C ALA A 198 19.82 3.58 -14.11
N ASN A 199 19.48 4.86 -14.25
CA ASN A 199 18.13 5.31 -14.56
C ASN A 199 17.69 4.91 -15.98
N LEU A 200 18.61 4.76 -16.92
CA LEU A 200 18.33 4.29 -18.28
C LEU A 200 17.73 2.89 -18.25
N MET A 201 18.31 1.98 -17.47
CA MET A 201 17.82 0.61 -17.35
C MET A 201 16.46 0.54 -16.64
N ALA A 202 16.29 1.28 -15.54
CA ALA A 202 15.01 1.35 -14.82
C ALA A 202 13.90 1.95 -15.72
N SER A 203 14.21 2.99 -16.48
CA SER A 203 13.28 3.61 -17.45
C SER A 203 12.88 2.63 -18.57
N ALA A 204 13.87 1.90 -19.11
CA ALA A 204 13.62 0.90 -20.15
C ALA A 204 12.71 -0.23 -19.64
N ARG A 205 12.91 -0.72 -18.40
CA ARG A 205 12.04 -1.73 -17.78
C ARG A 205 10.62 -1.20 -17.64
N TYR A 206 10.45 0.00 -17.09
CA TYR A 206 9.12 0.60 -16.95
C TYR A 206 8.38 0.71 -18.29
N PHE A 207 9.07 1.12 -19.36
CA PHE A 207 8.47 1.21 -20.70
C PHE A 207 8.11 -0.16 -21.27
N TYR A 208 8.93 -1.17 -21.02
CA TYR A 208 8.67 -2.55 -21.45
C TYR A 208 7.46 -3.13 -20.71
N ASP A 209 7.44 -3.06 -19.38
CA ASP A 209 6.40 -3.66 -18.54
C ASP A 209 5.03 -2.99 -18.75
N THR A 210 5.03 -1.67 -18.96
CA THR A 210 3.81 -0.89 -19.22
C THR A 210 3.43 -0.79 -20.70
N LYS A 211 4.16 -1.50 -21.59
CA LYS A 211 3.92 -1.54 -23.03
C LYS A 211 3.94 -0.17 -23.69
N LYS A 212 4.80 0.74 -23.21
CA LYS A 212 5.04 2.05 -23.79
C LYS A 212 5.97 1.94 -25.01
N ASP A 213 6.68 3.00 -25.39
CA ASP A 213 7.59 3.02 -26.55
C ASP A 213 8.78 2.06 -26.36
N LEU A 214 8.69 0.87 -26.96
CA LEU A 214 9.75 -0.14 -26.93
C LEU A 214 11.01 0.27 -27.71
N LYS A 215 10.88 1.16 -28.71
CA LYS A 215 12.06 1.68 -29.43
C LYS A 215 12.87 2.59 -28.51
N GLN A 216 12.19 3.44 -27.73
CA GLN A 216 12.83 4.26 -26.72
C GLN A 216 13.45 3.41 -25.60
N ALA A 217 12.78 2.35 -25.17
CA ALA A 217 13.32 1.40 -24.19
C ALA A 217 14.62 0.76 -24.71
N LEU A 218 14.65 0.31 -25.98
CA LEU A 218 15.84 -0.26 -26.59
C LEU A 218 16.98 0.78 -26.73
N ALA A 219 16.66 2.03 -27.06
CA ALA A 219 17.64 3.11 -27.14
C ALA A 219 18.33 3.33 -25.78
N TRP A 220 17.59 3.39 -24.68
CA TRP A 220 18.14 3.52 -23.34
C TRP A 220 19.01 2.32 -22.92
N VAL A 221 18.59 1.11 -23.24
CA VAL A 221 19.41 -0.08 -22.98
C VAL A 221 20.72 -0.06 -23.78
N ASN A 222 20.70 0.40 -25.03
CA ASN A 222 21.90 0.55 -25.83
C ASN A 222 22.84 1.62 -25.24
N GLU A 223 22.31 2.77 -24.82
CA GLU A 223 23.06 3.82 -24.15
C GLU A 223 23.69 3.34 -22.84
N TYR A 224 22.95 2.57 -22.04
CA TYR A 224 23.46 1.95 -20.82
C TYR A 224 24.70 1.09 -21.09
N PHE A 225 24.64 0.21 -22.08
CA PHE A 225 25.78 -0.65 -22.46
C PHE A 225 26.93 0.11 -23.15
N ALA A 226 26.63 1.23 -23.80
CA ALA A 226 27.66 2.07 -24.44
C ALA A 226 28.67 2.67 -23.44
N THR A 227 28.36 2.69 -22.16
CA THR A 227 29.28 3.12 -21.10
C THR A 227 30.46 2.15 -20.90
N GLY A 228 30.42 0.93 -21.43
CA GLY A 228 31.45 -0.10 -21.28
C GLY A 228 31.58 -0.72 -19.89
N LYS A 229 30.82 -0.22 -18.90
CA LYS A 229 30.93 -0.70 -17.52
C LYS A 229 30.13 -1.96 -17.21
N TYR A 230 29.11 -2.26 -18.00
CA TYR A 230 28.07 -3.24 -17.67
C TYR A 230 28.02 -4.40 -18.66
N GLU A 231 29.09 -4.61 -19.41
CA GLU A 231 29.14 -5.60 -20.53
C GLU A 231 28.94 -7.05 -20.11
N ASN A 232 29.15 -7.37 -18.83
CA ASN A 232 29.02 -8.71 -18.28
C ASN A 232 27.70 -8.95 -17.52
N GLU A 233 26.80 -7.96 -17.50
CA GLU A 233 25.51 -8.09 -16.84
C GLU A 233 24.53 -8.91 -17.67
N PHE A 234 24.69 -10.23 -17.66
CA PHE A 234 23.88 -11.14 -18.48
C PHE A 234 22.37 -10.99 -18.23
N TRP A 235 21.93 -10.60 -17.04
CA TRP A 235 20.52 -10.32 -16.75
C TRP A 235 19.99 -9.11 -17.53
N ASN A 236 20.76 -8.04 -17.68
CA ASN A 236 20.38 -6.89 -18.47
C ASN A 236 20.54 -7.12 -19.98
N ILE A 237 21.50 -7.97 -20.39
CA ILE A 237 21.64 -8.41 -21.78
C ILE A 237 20.43 -9.29 -22.17
N ASN A 238 19.97 -10.20 -21.31
CA ASN A 238 18.73 -10.96 -21.54
C ASN A 238 17.53 -10.01 -21.71
N PHE A 239 17.41 -8.99 -20.85
CA PHE A 239 16.34 -8.01 -20.97
C PHE A 239 16.39 -7.24 -22.31
N LYS A 240 17.56 -6.86 -22.81
CA LYS A 240 17.72 -6.32 -24.16
C LYS A 240 17.15 -7.25 -25.23
N ALA A 241 17.46 -8.55 -25.14
CA ALA A 241 16.94 -9.54 -26.07
C ALA A 241 15.41 -9.65 -26.02
N GLN A 242 14.80 -9.52 -24.84
CA GLN A 242 13.34 -9.50 -24.69
C GLN A 242 12.72 -8.30 -25.39
N ILE A 243 13.30 -7.10 -25.25
CA ILE A 243 12.82 -5.90 -25.94
C ILE A 243 12.94 -6.09 -27.48
N GLN A 244 14.08 -6.60 -27.97
CA GLN A 244 14.28 -6.88 -29.38
C GLN A 244 13.24 -7.86 -29.93
N LYS A 245 12.96 -8.94 -29.18
CA LYS A 245 11.88 -9.88 -29.51
C LYS A 245 10.52 -9.18 -29.61
N ALA A 246 10.19 -8.34 -28.63
CA ALA A 246 8.92 -7.61 -28.61
C ALA A 246 8.80 -6.61 -29.78
N LEU A 247 9.92 -6.10 -30.30
CA LEU A 247 10.01 -5.28 -31.52
C LEU A 247 9.99 -6.09 -32.82
N GLY A 248 10.00 -7.42 -32.74
CA GLY A 248 10.04 -8.31 -33.92
C GLY A 248 11.44 -8.55 -34.49
N ASP A 249 12.48 -8.01 -33.86
CA ASP A 249 13.90 -8.24 -34.24
C ASP A 249 14.37 -9.62 -33.74
N LYS A 250 13.92 -10.68 -34.41
CA LYS A 250 14.27 -12.05 -34.05
C LYS A 250 15.78 -12.33 -34.16
N VAL A 251 16.43 -11.78 -35.15
CA VAL A 251 17.86 -12.00 -35.39
C VAL A 251 18.68 -11.34 -34.29
N GLY A 252 18.44 -10.07 -34.01
CA GLY A 252 19.10 -9.35 -32.93
C GLY A 252 18.80 -9.95 -31.56
N ALA A 253 17.55 -10.33 -31.31
CA ALA A 253 17.14 -10.97 -30.06
C ALA A 253 17.89 -12.30 -29.84
N THR A 254 18.03 -13.14 -30.89
CA THR A 254 18.75 -14.41 -30.80
C THR A 254 20.22 -14.21 -30.50
N ALA A 255 20.88 -13.29 -31.19
CA ALA A 255 22.29 -12.99 -30.95
C ALA A 255 22.55 -12.43 -29.55
N THR A 256 21.66 -11.52 -29.10
CA THR A 256 21.76 -10.92 -27.78
C THR A 256 21.49 -11.94 -26.66
N ALA A 257 20.49 -12.81 -26.82
CA ALA A 257 20.22 -13.88 -25.86
C ALA A 257 21.37 -14.92 -25.80
N GLN A 258 22.00 -15.22 -26.93
CA GLN A 258 23.17 -16.11 -26.97
C GLN A 258 24.34 -15.52 -26.19
N LYS A 259 24.64 -14.20 -26.35
CA LYS A 259 25.65 -13.50 -25.55
C LYS A 259 25.35 -13.57 -24.06
N SER A 260 24.08 -13.35 -23.66
CA SER A 260 23.65 -13.48 -22.27
C SER A 260 23.85 -14.91 -21.73
N LEU A 261 23.48 -15.92 -22.51
CA LEU A 261 23.64 -17.33 -22.17
C LEU A 261 25.11 -17.70 -21.92
N ASP A 262 26.01 -17.27 -22.82
CA ASP A 262 27.44 -17.58 -22.73
C ASP A 262 28.08 -16.93 -21.49
N LEU A 263 27.63 -15.74 -21.10
CA LEU A 263 28.08 -15.08 -19.89
C LEU A 263 27.49 -15.75 -18.63
N ALA A 264 26.20 -16.09 -18.64
CA ALA A 264 25.55 -16.78 -17.51
C ALA A 264 26.21 -18.15 -17.22
N LYS A 265 26.59 -18.92 -18.27
CA LYS A 265 27.30 -20.19 -18.12
C LYS A 265 28.69 -20.06 -17.49
N LYS A 266 29.31 -18.89 -17.57
CA LYS A 266 30.64 -18.60 -16.99
C LYS A 266 30.57 -17.98 -15.60
N ALA A 267 29.39 -17.56 -15.18
CA ALA A 267 29.19 -16.88 -13.88
C ALA A 267 29.23 -17.91 -12.73
N PRO A 268 29.72 -17.50 -11.54
CA PRO A 268 29.67 -18.35 -10.33
C PRO A 268 28.23 -18.76 -9.95
N SER A 269 27.25 -17.94 -10.29
CA SER A 269 25.82 -18.23 -10.17
C SER A 269 25.11 -17.62 -11.37
N ASP A 270 24.30 -18.41 -12.06
CA ASP A 270 23.55 -17.96 -13.24
C ASP A 270 22.16 -17.37 -12.89
N PHE A 271 21.73 -17.45 -11.63
CA PHE A 271 20.41 -16.99 -11.17
C PHE A 271 19.24 -17.46 -12.05
N GLY A 272 19.38 -18.63 -12.72
CA GLY A 272 18.39 -19.19 -13.63
C GLY A 272 18.44 -18.63 -15.07
N TYR A 273 19.37 -17.72 -15.37
CA TYR A 273 19.46 -17.09 -16.70
C TYR A 273 19.94 -18.03 -17.80
N VAL A 274 20.63 -19.14 -17.48
CA VAL A 274 20.92 -20.17 -18.47
C VAL A 274 19.63 -20.68 -19.10
N LYS A 275 18.68 -21.13 -18.24
CA LYS A 275 17.40 -21.65 -18.72
C LYS A 275 16.55 -20.54 -19.39
N LEU A 276 16.50 -19.34 -18.81
CA LEU A 276 15.74 -18.22 -19.39
C LEU A 276 16.21 -17.87 -20.80
N ASN A 277 17.51 -17.85 -21.06
CA ASN A 277 18.06 -17.57 -22.39
C ASN A 277 17.80 -18.72 -23.38
N GLU A 278 17.94 -19.98 -22.95
CA GLU A 278 17.63 -21.14 -23.78
C GLU A 278 16.16 -21.18 -24.22
N ASP A 279 15.24 -20.89 -23.29
CA ASP A 279 13.81 -20.80 -23.57
C ASP A 279 13.51 -19.62 -24.52
N LEU A 280 14.15 -18.46 -24.29
CA LEU A 280 14.02 -17.29 -25.16
C LEU A 280 14.46 -17.60 -26.59
N ILE A 281 15.66 -18.17 -26.78
CA ILE A 281 16.21 -18.57 -28.10
C ILE A 281 15.28 -19.55 -28.78
N LYS A 282 14.79 -20.57 -28.05
CA LYS A 282 13.83 -21.54 -28.57
C LYS A 282 12.54 -20.88 -29.08
N SER A 283 12.06 -19.86 -28.40
CA SER A 283 10.83 -19.13 -28.75
C SER A 283 10.98 -18.20 -29.96
N LEU A 284 12.19 -17.96 -30.45
CA LEU A 284 12.50 -17.11 -31.59
C LEU A 284 12.63 -17.88 -32.94
N LYS A 285 12.73 -19.22 -32.84
CA LYS A 285 12.73 -20.11 -34.02
C LYS A 285 11.33 -20.19 -34.61
#